data_6a97731e86415a24f1eb3f6d0a77e15a
#
_entry.id   6a97731e86415a24f1eb3f6d0a77e15a
#
_cell.length_a   1.000
_cell.length_b   1.000
_cell.length_c   1.000
_cell.angle_alpha   90.00
_cell.angle_beta   90.00
_cell.angle_gamma   90.00
#
_symmetry.space_group_name_H-M   'P 1'
#
loop_
_entity.id
_entity.type
_entity.pdbx_description
1 polymer ?
#
loop_
_entity_poly.entity_id
_entity_poly.type
_entity_poly.pdbx_seq_one_letter_code
_entity_poly.pdbx_strand_id
1 'polypeptide(L)'
;MHFLFELSSSTASGLTFHSSITTNYKANLRLLCTRVLSELNPSLTEMLPHLFTQTHTSDTVAGTLTVEWAEKLGLPEGIAVAVGALDAHMGAVGASVAPGVLTRIIGTSTCDIMVAEKTEIGNRCIKGICGQVDGSVLPGFIGFEAGQSAFGDIYAWFKKILAWPLKNIPDGEEKQKVLDGMLVELTCEAQAVEPSEDSVVALDWMNGRRTPDADQNVKGAIAGLTLGSTAPEVFRALVEATAFGSRRIVEHMKGQGLRIDSVNAIGGISKKAPFVMQTLADVLDMPIRVVRSEQTCALGAAMFAAVAAGIYPDISEATKHMGSDIEAEYQPDKKRSLVYEKLYKKYLELAKFAEIINYTNH
;
A
#
# COMPACT_ATOMS: atom_id res chain seq x y z
N MET A 1 -1.80 14.06 14.26
CA MET A 1 -0.50 13.46 13.91
C MET A 1 0.64 14.47 13.90
N HIS A 2 0.43 15.69 14.41
CA HIS A 2 1.45 16.75 14.54
C HIS A 2 2.06 16.84 15.96
N PHE A 3 1.69 15.96 16.88
CA PHE A 3 1.92 16.12 18.33
C PHE A 3 3.15 15.42 18.90
N LEU A 4 3.95 14.71 18.10
CA LEU A 4 5.10 13.95 18.61
C LEU A 4 6.47 14.56 18.25
N PHE A 5 6.55 15.77 17.72
CA PHE A 5 7.79 16.32 17.16
C PHE A 5 8.51 17.40 18.00
N GLU A 6 8.01 17.77 19.16
CA GLU A 6 8.78 18.55 20.11
C GLU A 6 9.49 17.65 21.13
N LEU A 7 10.45 16.88 20.66
CA LEU A 7 11.42 16.21 21.52
C LEU A 7 12.52 17.20 21.86
N SER A 8 12.89 17.29 23.14
CA SER A 8 14.00 18.10 23.55
C SER A 8 15.26 17.67 22.82
N SER A 9 15.67 18.41 21.84
CA SER A 9 17.01 18.33 21.33
C SER A 9 17.72 19.61 21.68
N SER A 10 18.71 19.53 22.56
CA SER A 10 19.75 20.54 22.66
C SER A 10 20.63 20.58 21.41
N THR A 11 20.28 19.84 20.36
CA THR A 11 20.88 19.89 19.03
C THR A 11 19.78 19.89 18.00
N ALA A 12 19.50 21.06 17.47
CA ALA A 12 18.65 21.27 16.31
C ALA A 12 19.20 20.47 15.14
N SER A 13 18.58 19.37 14.80
CA SER A 13 18.70 18.78 13.46
C SER A 13 17.59 17.78 13.23
N GLY A 14 16.57 18.26 12.57
CA GLY A 14 15.91 17.64 11.44
C GLY A 14 15.26 16.28 11.67
N LEU A 15 14.03 16.26 11.27
CA LEU A 15 13.23 15.10 10.85
C LEU A 15 14.12 13.98 10.30
N THR A 16 14.27 12.90 11.06
CA THR A 16 14.93 11.68 10.62
C THR A 16 13.92 10.85 9.82
N PHE A 17 13.99 10.93 8.51
CA PHE A 17 13.35 9.95 7.64
C PHE A 17 14.20 8.68 7.58
N HIS A 18 13.54 7.54 7.73
CA HIS A 18 14.16 6.24 7.77
C HIS A 18 14.49 5.70 6.41
N SER A 19 15.76 5.48 6.15
CA SER A 19 16.21 4.46 5.22
C SER A 19 17.61 3.99 5.63
N SER A 20 17.73 2.77 6.13
CA SER A 20 19.02 2.14 6.31
C SER A 20 19.53 1.66 4.97
N ILE A 21 20.38 2.46 4.33
CA ILE A 21 21.05 2.11 3.09
C ILE A 21 22.41 1.53 3.44
N THR A 22 22.71 0.32 2.96
CA THR A 22 24.03 -0.30 3.12
C THR A 22 25.19 0.61 2.66
N THR A 23 26.36 0.49 3.24
CA THR A 23 27.51 1.40 3.07
C THR A 23 27.92 1.66 1.61
N ASN A 24 27.78 0.69 0.72
CA ASN A 24 28.09 0.86 -0.72
C ASN A 24 26.97 1.59 -1.48
N TYR A 25 25.74 1.53 -1.02
CA TYR A 25 24.60 2.25 -1.59
C TYR A 25 24.62 3.73 -1.22
N LYS A 26 25.16 4.07 -0.01
CA LYS A 26 25.26 5.47 0.46
C LYS A 26 26.08 6.37 -0.48
N ALA A 27 27.19 5.87 -1.03
CA ALA A 27 28.02 6.64 -1.95
C ALA A 27 27.32 6.86 -3.31
N ASN A 28 26.66 5.83 -3.83
CA ASN A 28 25.93 5.91 -5.10
C ASN A 28 24.65 6.73 -5.01
N LEU A 29 23.94 6.67 -3.88
CA LEU A 29 22.73 7.47 -3.67
C LEU A 29 23.05 8.95 -3.49
N ARG A 30 24.12 9.31 -2.79
CA ARG A 30 24.60 10.69 -2.70
C ARG A 30 24.93 11.27 -4.08
N LEU A 31 25.62 10.51 -4.94
CA LEU A 31 25.92 10.90 -6.31
C LEU A 31 24.66 11.05 -7.17
N LEU A 32 23.71 10.12 -7.05
CA LEU A 32 22.43 10.18 -7.76
C LEU A 32 21.57 11.36 -7.26
N CYS A 33 21.45 11.55 -5.95
CA CYS A 33 20.74 12.69 -5.38
C CYS A 33 21.39 14.03 -5.79
N THR A 34 22.71 14.13 -5.79
CA THR A 34 23.43 15.35 -6.20
C THR A 34 23.10 15.70 -7.65
N ARG A 35 23.17 14.71 -8.56
CA ARG A 35 22.85 14.92 -9.97
C ARG A 35 21.40 15.34 -10.17
N VAL A 36 20.44 14.60 -9.61
CA VAL A 36 19.01 14.91 -9.74
C VAL A 36 18.68 16.28 -9.13
N LEU A 37 19.20 16.57 -7.95
CA LEU A 37 18.96 17.86 -7.30
C LEU A 37 19.59 19.01 -8.08
N SER A 38 20.80 18.84 -8.66
CA SER A 38 21.43 19.88 -9.47
C SER A 38 20.70 20.15 -10.78
N GLU A 39 20.09 19.11 -11.38
CA GLU A 39 19.26 19.25 -12.60
C GLU A 39 17.93 19.95 -12.29
N LEU A 40 17.34 19.69 -11.10
CA LEU A 40 16.11 20.37 -10.67
C LEU A 40 16.35 21.82 -10.27
N ASN A 41 17.31 22.05 -9.40
CA ASN A 41 17.76 23.39 -8.98
C ASN A 41 19.11 23.28 -8.27
N PRO A 42 20.17 23.97 -8.75
CA PRO A 42 21.49 23.93 -8.13
C PRO A 42 21.52 24.24 -6.64
N SER A 43 20.64 25.15 -6.14
CA SER A 43 20.57 25.49 -4.72
C SER A 43 20.12 24.32 -3.84
N LEU A 44 19.45 23.28 -4.39
CA LEU A 44 19.07 22.09 -3.63
C LEU A 44 20.28 21.23 -3.28
N THR A 45 21.38 21.31 -4.05
CA THR A 45 22.62 20.61 -3.74
C THR A 45 23.31 21.17 -2.50
N GLU A 46 23.10 22.47 -2.19
CA GLU A 46 23.64 23.12 -1.00
C GLU A 46 22.98 22.57 0.28
N MET A 47 21.79 21.98 0.19
CA MET A 47 21.11 21.35 1.31
C MET A 47 21.68 19.97 1.68
N LEU A 48 22.36 19.27 0.76
CA LEU A 48 22.87 17.92 0.98
C LEU A 48 23.78 17.76 2.21
N PRO A 49 24.70 18.71 2.53
CA PRO A 49 25.50 18.63 3.73
C PRO A 49 24.69 18.78 5.03
N HIS A 50 23.51 19.39 4.95
CA HIS A 50 22.62 19.64 6.06
C HIS A 50 21.57 18.52 6.25
N LEU A 51 21.49 17.57 5.31
CA LEU A 51 20.67 16.37 5.48
C LEU A 51 21.33 15.40 6.46
N PHE A 52 20.51 14.47 6.98
CA PHE A 52 20.98 13.44 7.90
C PHE A 52 22.16 12.64 7.34
N THR A 53 23.13 12.36 8.19
CA THR A 53 24.31 11.53 7.84
C THR A 53 24.19 10.11 8.42
N GLN A 54 23.28 9.90 9.35
CA GLN A 54 23.05 8.63 10.04
C GLN A 54 21.55 8.29 9.99
N THR A 55 21.26 7.00 9.80
CA THR A 55 19.91 6.44 9.82
C THR A 55 19.81 5.39 10.91
N HIS A 56 18.63 5.26 11.49
CA HIS A 56 18.35 4.30 12.58
C HIS A 56 17.11 3.47 12.22
N THR A 57 17.05 2.26 12.72
CA THR A 57 15.87 1.40 12.66
C THR A 57 14.85 1.80 13.73
N SER A 58 13.59 1.43 13.52
CA SER A 58 12.47 1.88 14.37
C SER A 58 12.51 1.34 15.81
N ASP A 59 13.30 0.31 16.08
CA ASP A 59 13.56 -0.23 17.42
C ASP A 59 14.60 0.57 18.22
N THR A 60 15.23 1.58 17.60
CA THR A 60 16.22 2.44 18.25
C THR A 60 15.52 3.49 19.12
N VAL A 61 16.09 3.78 20.29
CA VAL A 61 15.65 4.89 21.12
C VAL A 61 16.06 6.21 20.47
N ALA A 62 15.10 7.05 20.13
CA ALA A 62 15.32 8.40 19.62
C ALA A 62 15.58 9.42 20.74
N GLY A 63 15.03 9.16 21.91
CA GLY A 63 15.13 10.02 23.10
C GLY A 63 14.16 9.58 24.18
N THR A 64 13.88 10.46 25.11
CA THR A 64 12.93 10.22 26.20
C THR A 64 11.86 11.30 26.25
N LEU A 65 10.68 10.94 26.78
CA LEU A 65 9.58 11.86 26.98
C LEU A 65 10.00 13.01 27.91
N THR A 66 9.81 14.25 27.48
CA THR A 66 10.13 15.43 28.28
C THR A 66 9.10 15.64 29.40
N VAL A 67 9.46 16.40 30.45
CA VAL A 67 8.56 16.75 31.54
C VAL A 67 7.28 17.39 31.02
N GLU A 68 7.39 18.35 30.10
CA GLU A 68 6.24 19.04 29.50
C GLU A 68 5.26 18.09 28.83
N TRP A 69 5.76 17.16 28.00
CA TRP A 69 4.90 16.19 27.31
C TRP A 69 4.40 15.07 28.25
N ALA A 70 5.20 14.71 29.26
CA ALA A 70 4.78 13.77 30.29
C ALA A 70 3.55 14.31 31.06
N GLU A 71 3.60 15.58 31.46
CA GLU A 71 2.48 16.26 32.13
C GLU A 71 1.23 16.35 31.23
N LYS A 72 1.41 16.80 29.95
CA LYS A 72 0.30 16.91 28.98
C LYS A 72 -0.38 15.57 28.69
N LEU A 73 0.36 14.49 28.66
CA LEU A 73 -0.15 13.15 28.33
C LEU A 73 -0.56 12.34 29.60
N GLY A 74 -0.25 12.83 30.79
CA GLY A 74 -0.48 12.09 32.02
C GLY A 74 0.41 10.84 32.15
N LEU A 75 1.63 10.88 31.62
CA LEU A 75 2.58 9.79 31.59
C LEU A 75 3.81 10.12 32.46
N PRO A 76 4.56 9.12 32.92
CA PRO A 76 5.86 9.36 33.57
C PRO A 76 6.85 10.05 32.62
N GLU A 77 7.69 10.94 33.18
CA GLU A 77 8.86 11.48 32.46
C GLU A 77 9.88 10.38 32.16
N GLY A 78 10.71 10.59 31.16
CA GLY A 78 11.82 9.69 30.85
C GLY A 78 11.43 8.39 30.13
N ILE A 79 10.15 8.19 29.77
CA ILE A 79 9.72 7.06 28.94
C ILE A 79 10.47 7.10 27.59
N ALA A 80 11.01 5.96 27.16
CA ALA A 80 11.70 5.84 25.89
C ALA A 80 10.75 6.16 24.72
N VAL A 81 11.24 6.96 23.78
CA VAL A 81 10.58 7.28 22.51
C VAL A 81 11.37 6.61 21.40
N ALA A 82 10.73 5.70 20.68
CA ALA A 82 11.34 5.00 19.55
C ALA A 82 11.45 5.90 18.31
N VAL A 83 12.41 5.58 17.46
CA VAL A 83 12.49 6.17 16.11
C VAL A 83 11.25 5.77 15.33
N GLY A 84 10.60 6.73 14.68
CA GLY A 84 9.40 6.51 13.87
C GLY A 84 9.70 5.90 12.50
N ALA A 85 8.66 5.47 11.80
CA ALA A 85 8.70 5.08 10.40
C ALA A 85 7.44 5.57 9.67
N LEU A 86 7.35 5.26 8.37
CA LEU A 86 6.13 5.50 7.60
C LEU A 86 4.97 4.68 8.17
N ASP A 87 3.77 5.23 8.10
CA ASP A 87 2.54 4.59 8.60
C ASP A 87 2.30 3.22 7.97
N ALA A 88 2.55 3.06 6.66
CA ALA A 88 2.44 1.79 5.96
C ALA A 88 3.43 0.74 6.50
N HIS A 89 4.67 1.12 6.84
CA HIS A 89 5.65 0.23 7.45
C HIS A 89 5.19 -0.20 8.84
N MET A 90 4.74 0.74 9.67
CA MET A 90 4.16 0.43 10.98
C MET A 90 2.92 -0.45 10.86
N GLY A 91 2.07 -0.19 9.85
CA GLY A 91 0.90 -1.02 9.55
C GLY A 91 1.27 -2.46 9.21
N ALA A 92 2.34 -2.67 8.43
CA ALA A 92 2.83 -3.99 8.10
C ALA A 92 3.36 -4.75 9.33
N VAL A 93 4.08 -4.06 10.22
CA VAL A 93 4.55 -4.64 11.48
C VAL A 93 3.39 -5.03 12.39
N GLY A 94 2.40 -4.13 12.57
CA GLY A 94 1.18 -4.43 13.33
C GLY A 94 0.31 -5.54 12.71
N ALA A 95 0.49 -5.81 11.41
CA ALA A 95 -0.11 -6.93 10.69
C ALA A 95 0.78 -8.19 10.69
N SER A 96 1.83 -8.22 11.50
CA SER A 96 2.76 -9.36 11.64
C SER A 96 3.45 -9.72 10.32
N VAL A 97 3.99 -8.72 9.61
CA VAL A 97 4.78 -8.94 8.38
C VAL A 97 5.97 -9.86 8.67
N ALA A 98 6.20 -10.80 7.75
CA ALA A 98 7.29 -11.77 7.82
C ALA A 98 7.76 -12.13 6.39
N PRO A 99 8.93 -12.77 6.22
CA PRO A 99 9.35 -13.28 4.92
C PRO A 99 8.28 -14.19 4.28
N GLY A 100 7.96 -13.92 3.01
CA GLY A 100 6.89 -14.61 2.28
C GLY A 100 5.47 -14.07 2.52
N VAL A 101 5.28 -13.11 3.42
CA VAL A 101 3.99 -12.46 3.66
C VAL A 101 3.99 -11.07 3.03
N LEU A 102 3.08 -10.82 2.10
CA LEU A 102 2.80 -9.50 1.56
C LEU A 102 1.72 -8.83 2.40
N THR A 103 2.05 -7.73 3.06
CA THR A 103 1.02 -6.90 3.73
C THR A 103 0.51 -5.87 2.75
N ARG A 104 -0.79 -5.93 2.47
CA ARG A 104 -1.48 -4.99 1.58
C ARG A 104 -2.37 -4.06 2.36
N ILE A 105 -2.03 -2.78 2.35
CA ILE A 105 -2.81 -1.70 2.94
C ILE A 105 -3.78 -1.20 1.87
N ILE A 106 -5.10 -1.40 2.06
CA ILE A 106 -6.13 -1.11 1.06
C ILE A 106 -7.00 0.04 1.51
N GLY A 107 -6.81 1.18 0.84
CA GLY A 107 -7.56 2.42 1.04
C GLY A 107 -8.01 3.02 -0.29
N THR A 108 -7.87 4.33 -0.45
CA THR A 108 -8.06 5.07 -1.71
C THR A 108 -7.09 4.59 -2.79
N SER A 109 -5.86 4.31 -2.40
CA SER A 109 -4.80 3.62 -3.14
C SER A 109 -4.37 2.36 -2.38
N THR A 110 -3.33 1.65 -2.85
CA THR A 110 -2.72 0.59 -2.06
C THR A 110 -1.26 0.85 -1.79
N CYS A 111 -0.80 0.36 -0.62
CA CYS A 111 0.60 0.21 -0.33
C CYS A 111 0.87 -1.26 0.02
N ASP A 112 1.83 -1.85 -0.66
CA ASP A 112 2.21 -3.25 -0.54
C ASP A 112 3.58 -3.32 0.11
N ILE A 113 3.65 -3.86 1.32
CA ILE A 113 4.87 -3.95 2.12
C ILE A 113 5.21 -5.42 2.35
N MET A 114 6.47 -5.76 2.13
CA MET A 114 7.01 -7.07 2.48
C MET A 114 8.45 -6.98 2.94
N VAL A 115 8.95 -8.06 3.50
CA VAL A 115 10.34 -8.20 3.92
C VAL A 115 10.94 -9.51 3.41
N ALA A 116 12.25 -9.53 3.20
CA ALA A 116 12.99 -10.75 2.89
C ALA A 116 14.35 -10.75 3.60
N GLU A 117 14.89 -11.95 3.78
CA GLU A 117 16.22 -12.13 4.34
C GLU A 117 17.30 -11.50 3.45
N LYS A 118 18.30 -10.86 4.06
CA LYS A 118 19.43 -10.27 3.32
C LYS A 118 20.19 -11.33 2.52
N THR A 119 20.29 -12.54 3.04
CA THR A 119 20.95 -13.68 2.39
C THR A 119 20.18 -14.17 1.15
N GLU A 120 18.86 -14.09 1.18
CA GLU A 120 18.00 -14.44 0.04
C GLU A 120 18.12 -13.43 -1.10
N ILE A 121 18.19 -12.15 -0.76
CA ILE A 121 18.24 -11.07 -1.74
C ILE A 121 19.67 -10.82 -2.24
N GLY A 122 20.67 -10.90 -1.35
CA GLY A 122 22.04 -10.55 -1.68
C GLY A 122 22.15 -9.10 -2.18
N ASN A 123 22.80 -8.91 -3.34
CA ASN A 123 22.95 -7.61 -3.98
C ASN A 123 21.89 -7.32 -5.06
N ARG A 124 20.83 -8.14 -5.16
CA ARG A 124 19.78 -7.92 -6.18
C ARG A 124 18.97 -6.68 -5.88
N CYS A 125 18.75 -5.86 -6.90
CA CYS A 125 17.82 -4.74 -6.87
C CYS A 125 16.54 -5.17 -7.61
N ILE A 126 15.41 -5.15 -6.92
CA ILE A 126 14.08 -5.41 -7.50
C ILE A 126 13.66 -4.13 -8.25
N LYS A 127 13.63 -4.21 -9.57
CA LYS A 127 13.30 -3.06 -10.42
C LYS A 127 11.80 -2.80 -10.48
N GLY A 128 11.41 -1.57 -10.79
CA GLY A 128 10.02 -1.21 -11.07
C GLY A 128 9.09 -1.18 -9.86
N ILE A 129 9.61 -1.27 -8.64
CA ILE A 129 8.87 -1.08 -7.38
C ILE A 129 9.15 0.29 -6.77
N CYS A 130 8.41 0.68 -5.73
CA CYS A 130 8.54 1.99 -5.09
C CYS A 130 9.81 2.12 -4.25
N GLY A 131 10.22 1.05 -3.56
CA GLY A 131 11.39 1.08 -2.68
C GLY A 131 11.90 -0.30 -2.31
N GLN A 132 13.22 -0.35 -2.04
CA GLN A 132 13.92 -1.50 -1.48
C GLN A 132 14.97 -0.97 -0.51
N VAL A 133 14.76 -1.17 0.80
CA VAL A 133 15.61 -0.55 1.81
C VAL A 133 15.88 -1.49 2.98
N ASP A 134 17.15 -1.61 3.35
CA ASP A 134 17.58 -2.41 4.50
C ASP A 134 17.05 -1.80 5.82
N GLY A 135 16.36 -2.61 6.62
CA GLY A 135 15.86 -2.25 7.94
C GLY A 135 14.70 -1.26 7.98
N SER A 136 14.12 -0.88 6.83
CA SER A 136 13.05 0.13 6.78
C SER A 136 11.73 -0.35 7.40
N VAL A 137 11.45 -1.64 7.35
CA VAL A 137 10.24 -2.27 7.90
C VAL A 137 10.56 -3.05 9.16
N LEU A 138 11.47 -4.02 9.05
CA LEU A 138 11.98 -4.83 10.18
C LEU A 138 13.50 -4.73 10.23
N PRO A 139 14.09 -4.47 11.42
CA PRO A 139 15.52 -4.54 11.60
C PRO A 139 16.07 -5.89 11.15
N GLY A 140 17.18 -5.88 10.42
CA GLY A 140 17.84 -7.10 9.93
C GLY A 140 17.32 -7.64 8.59
N PHE A 141 16.18 -7.16 8.09
CA PHE A 141 15.59 -7.56 6.81
C PHE A 141 15.67 -6.47 5.77
N ILE A 142 15.59 -6.85 4.49
CA ILE A 142 15.34 -5.90 3.39
C ILE A 142 13.83 -5.67 3.31
N GLY A 143 13.39 -4.42 3.44
CA GLY A 143 12.02 -4.00 3.21
C GLY A 143 11.76 -3.65 1.74
N PHE A 144 10.59 -4.01 1.22
CA PHE A 144 10.14 -3.71 -0.12
C PHE A 144 8.80 -2.99 -0.08
N GLU A 145 8.65 -2.00 -0.95
CA GLU A 145 7.41 -1.24 -1.12
C GLU A 145 6.98 -1.26 -2.58
N ALA A 146 5.70 -1.55 -2.80
CA ALA A 146 5.00 -1.47 -4.06
C ALA A 146 3.61 -0.87 -3.83
N GLY A 147 2.76 -0.79 -4.86
CA GLY A 147 1.37 -0.38 -4.69
C GLY A 147 0.71 0.13 -5.96
N GLN A 148 -0.59 0.43 -5.86
CA GLN A 148 -1.41 1.00 -6.92
C GLN A 148 -1.75 2.46 -6.62
N SER A 149 -1.72 3.32 -7.65
CA SER A 149 -2.03 4.76 -7.51
C SER A 149 -3.49 5.03 -7.18
N ALA A 150 -4.39 4.13 -7.57
CA ALA A 150 -5.81 4.17 -7.25
C ALA A 150 -6.33 2.76 -6.97
N PHE A 151 -7.23 2.63 -6.01
CA PHE A 151 -7.96 1.42 -5.69
C PHE A 151 -9.40 1.79 -5.31
N GLY A 152 -9.67 2.16 -4.07
CA GLY A 152 -10.98 2.63 -3.64
C GLY A 152 -11.44 3.91 -4.33
N ASP A 153 -10.52 4.77 -4.74
CA ASP A 153 -10.81 5.97 -5.52
C ASP A 153 -11.48 5.66 -6.86
N ILE A 154 -11.21 4.51 -7.48
CA ILE A 154 -11.87 4.05 -8.71
C ILE A 154 -13.37 3.83 -8.46
N TYR A 155 -13.72 3.24 -7.33
CA TYR A 155 -15.11 3.00 -6.94
C TYR A 155 -15.83 4.31 -6.63
N ALA A 156 -15.16 5.21 -5.92
CA ALA A 156 -15.67 6.54 -5.62
C ALA A 156 -15.84 7.39 -6.89
N TRP A 157 -14.91 7.28 -7.85
CA TRP A 157 -15.02 7.93 -9.16
C TRP A 157 -16.23 7.43 -9.93
N PHE A 158 -16.45 6.11 -9.99
CA PHE A 158 -17.59 5.54 -10.72
C PHE A 158 -18.92 5.94 -10.07
N LYS A 159 -19.01 5.89 -8.73
CA LYS A 159 -20.15 6.45 -8.00
C LYS A 159 -20.43 7.91 -8.38
N LYS A 160 -19.39 8.74 -8.48
CA LYS A 160 -19.53 10.15 -8.86
C LYS A 160 -20.08 10.32 -10.29
N ILE A 161 -19.69 9.45 -11.23
CA ILE A 161 -20.25 9.45 -12.60
C ILE A 161 -21.74 9.13 -12.55
N LEU A 162 -22.13 8.06 -11.86
CA LEU A 162 -23.53 7.63 -11.76
C LEU A 162 -24.40 8.65 -11.01
N ALA A 163 -23.84 9.35 -10.06
CA ALA A 163 -24.52 10.40 -9.29
C ALA A 163 -24.73 11.69 -10.09
N TRP A 164 -24.21 11.81 -11.34
CA TRP A 164 -24.31 13.03 -12.14
C TRP A 164 -25.73 13.59 -12.29
N PRO A 165 -26.82 12.81 -12.49
CA PRO A 165 -28.17 13.36 -12.58
C PRO A 165 -28.67 13.98 -11.28
N LEU A 166 -28.17 13.50 -10.14
CA LEU A 166 -28.56 13.96 -8.79
C LEU A 166 -28.14 15.40 -8.51
N LYS A 167 -27.21 15.98 -9.28
CA LYS A 167 -26.80 17.39 -9.14
C LYS A 167 -27.96 18.37 -9.33
N ASN A 168 -29.00 17.98 -10.10
CA ASN A 168 -30.16 18.82 -10.38
C ASN A 168 -31.30 18.61 -9.37
N ILE A 169 -31.12 17.70 -8.40
CA ILE A 169 -32.07 17.46 -7.30
C ILE A 169 -31.64 18.30 -6.12
N PRO A 170 -32.55 19.07 -5.47
CA PRO A 170 -32.22 19.83 -4.25
C PRO A 170 -31.62 18.93 -3.18
N ASP A 171 -30.72 19.51 -2.37
CA ASP A 171 -30.16 18.78 -1.23
C ASP A 171 -31.23 18.46 -0.21
N GLY A 172 -31.22 17.23 0.31
CA GLY A 172 -32.20 16.71 1.23
C GLY A 172 -31.89 15.26 1.62
N GLU A 173 -32.62 14.72 2.61
CA GLU A 173 -32.41 13.39 3.16
C GLU A 173 -32.53 12.27 2.10
N GLU A 174 -33.48 12.38 1.19
CA GLU A 174 -33.70 11.37 0.13
C GLU A 174 -32.50 11.30 -0.83
N LYS A 175 -32.01 12.46 -1.27
CA LYS A 175 -30.81 12.52 -2.12
C LYS A 175 -29.59 11.93 -1.41
N GLN A 176 -29.41 12.27 -0.14
CA GLN A 176 -28.31 11.75 0.66
C GLN A 176 -28.42 10.23 0.84
N LYS A 177 -29.63 9.70 1.11
CA LYS A 177 -29.87 8.27 1.22
C LYS A 177 -29.50 7.52 -0.07
N VAL A 178 -29.86 8.06 -1.24
CA VAL A 178 -29.48 7.48 -2.54
C VAL A 178 -27.95 7.49 -2.71
N LEU A 179 -27.29 8.61 -2.38
CA LEU A 179 -25.84 8.72 -2.46
C LEU A 179 -25.13 7.74 -1.53
N ASP A 180 -25.62 7.56 -0.32
CA ASP A 180 -25.00 6.66 0.68
C ASP A 180 -25.23 5.18 0.32
N GLY A 181 -26.40 4.83 -0.22
CA GLY A 181 -26.73 3.47 -0.64
C GLY A 181 -26.06 3.01 -1.95
N MET A 182 -25.68 3.92 -2.82
CA MET A 182 -25.28 3.61 -4.21
C MET A 182 -24.17 2.57 -4.34
N LEU A 183 -23.08 2.68 -3.58
CA LEU A 183 -21.98 1.70 -3.65
C LEU A 183 -22.38 0.36 -3.03
N VAL A 184 -23.27 0.35 -2.05
CA VAL A 184 -23.77 -0.87 -1.43
C VAL A 184 -24.63 -1.65 -2.43
N GLU A 185 -25.55 -0.97 -3.11
CA GLU A 185 -26.42 -1.56 -4.15
C GLU A 185 -25.59 -2.07 -5.32
N LEU A 186 -24.69 -1.23 -5.87
CA LEU A 186 -23.77 -1.63 -6.94
C LEU A 186 -22.94 -2.85 -6.57
N THR A 187 -22.44 -2.92 -5.33
CA THR A 187 -21.65 -4.05 -4.86
C THR A 187 -22.50 -5.31 -4.81
N CYS A 188 -23.73 -5.21 -4.29
CA CYS A 188 -24.66 -6.34 -4.19
C CYS A 188 -25.02 -6.89 -5.58
N GLU A 189 -25.38 -6.02 -6.53
CA GLU A 189 -25.73 -6.42 -7.88
C GLU A 189 -24.49 -6.93 -8.67
N ALA A 190 -23.34 -6.27 -8.54
CA ALA A 190 -22.10 -6.71 -9.18
C ALA A 190 -21.63 -8.09 -8.66
N GLN A 191 -21.85 -8.38 -7.39
CA GLN A 191 -21.55 -9.69 -6.81
C GLN A 191 -22.40 -10.80 -7.42
N ALA A 192 -23.63 -10.52 -7.83
CA ALA A 192 -24.53 -11.46 -8.46
C ALA A 192 -24.20 -11.73 -9.94
N VAL A 193 -23.40 -10.87 -10.57
CA VAL A 193 -22.91 -11.10 -11.94
C VAL A 193 -21.81 -12.14 -11.92
N GLU A 194 -21.95 -13.26 -12.60
CA GLU A 194 -20.87 -14.25 -12.73
C GLU A 194 -19.85 -13.80 -13.78
N PRO A 195 -18.54 -13.87 -13.50
CA PRO A 195 -17.51 -13.52 -14.48
C PRO A 195 -17.50 -14.53 -15.63
N SER A 196 -17.33 -14.05 -16.84
CA SER A 196 -17.20 -14.88 -18.05
C SER A 196 -16.08 -14.36 -18.93
N GLU A 197 -15.70 -15.13 -19.95
CA GLU A 197 -14.70 -14.68 -20.92
C GLU A 197 -15.14 -13.43 -21.69
N ASP A 198 -16.45 -13.19 -21.83
CA ASP A 198 -17.00 -12.05 -22.54
C ASP A 198 -17.31 -10.85 -21.65
N SER A 199 -16.95 -10.93 -20.36
CA SER A 199 -17.12 -9.82 -19.42
C SER A 199 -16.34 -8.57 -19.87
N VAL A 200 -16.88 -7.42 -19.50
CA VAL A 200 -16.19 -6.13 -19.62
C VAL A 200 -14.86 -6.19 -18.90
N VAL A 201 -13.81 -5.61 -19.46
CA VAL A 201 -12.47 -5.53 -18.86
C VAL A 201 -12.09 -4.06 -18.70
N ALA A 202 -11.52 -3.71 -17.55
CA ALA A 202 -11.04 -2.36 -17.26
C ALA A 202 -9.59 -2.35 -16.82
N LEU A 203 -8.94 -1.18 -16.89
CA LEU A 203 -7.63 -0.90 -16.29
C LEU A 203 -7.80 -0.04 -15.04
N ASP A 204 -7.02 -0.35 -14.02
CA ASP A 204 -6.96 0.39 -12.75
C ASP A 204 -6.14 1.69 -12.80
N TRP A 205 -5.70 2.14 -14.00
CA TRP A 205 -4.80 3.28 -14.19
C TRP A 205 -5.51 4.65 -14.22
N MET A 206 -6.62 4.79 -13.50
CA MET A 206 -7.38 6.06 -13.45
C MET A 206 -6.56 7.22 -12.87
N ASN A 207 -5.49 6.90 -12.09
CA ASN A 207 -4.54 7.87 -11.56
C ASN A 207 -3.08 7.49 -11.90
N GLY A 208 -2.84 7.04 -13.14
CA GLY A 208 -1.55 6.51 -13.57
C GLY A 208 -1.23 5.14 -12.98
N ARG A 209 -0.04 4.63 -13.31
CA ARG A 209 0.50 3.38 -12.78
C ARG A 209 1.64 3.67 -11.80
N ARG A 210 1.60 3.10 -10.58
CA ARG A 210 2.67 3.20 -9.59
C ARG A 210 3.64 2.03 -9.66
N THR A 211 3.14 0.80 -9.70
CA THR A 211 3.91 -0.44 -9.80
C THR A 211 3.21 -1.39 -10.78
N PRO A 212 3.96 -2.13 -11.61
CA PRO A 212 5.39 -1.99 -11.90
C PRO A 212 5.70 -0.77 -12.80
N ASP A 213 6.95 -0.34 -12.73
CA ASP A 213 7.51 0.69 -13.62
C ASP A 213 6.64 1.97 -13.66
N ALA A 214 6.77 2.78 -12.60
CA ALA A 214 5.94 3.97 -12.37
C ALA A 214 5.77 4.84 -13.63
N ASP A 215 4.52 5.07 -14.02
CA ASP A 215 4.14 5.90 -15.15
C ASP A 215 2.84 6.65 -14.86
N GLN A 216 2.96 7.92 -14.58
CA GLN A 216 1.80 8.77 -14.26
C GLN A 216 1.04 9.26 -15.51
N ASN A 217 1.58 9.02 -16.71
CA ASN A 217 0.95 9.47 -17.96
C ASN A 217 -0.09 8.48 -18.48
N VAL A 218 0.05 7.18 -18.17
CA VAL A 218 -0.93 6.18 -18.59
C VAL A 218 -2.31 6.44 -17.95
N LYS A 219 -3.36 6.08 -18.68
CA LYS A 219 -4.76 6.32 -18.30
C LYS A 219 -5.54 5.03 -18.21
N GLY A 220 -6.58 5.03 -17.38
CA GLY A 220 -7.55 3.95 -17.32
C GLY A 220 -8.27 3.76 -18.66
N ALA A 221 -8.75 2.54 -18.91
CA ALA A 221 -9.53 2.19 -20.07
C ALA A 221 -10.60 1.16 -19.68
N ILE A 222 -11.68 1.11 -20.44
CA ILE A 222 -12.75 0.10 -20.32
C ILE A 222 -13.01 -0.44 -21.73
N ALA A 223 -13.05 -1.75 -21.88
CA ALA A 223 -13.25 -2.43 -23.16
C ALA A 223 -14.30 -3.53 -23.05
N GLY A 224 -14.92 -3.89 -24.20
CA GLY A 224 -15.93 -4.94 -24.26
C GLY A 224 -17.35 -4.47 -23.93
N LEU A 225 -17.59 -3.15 -23.92
CA LEU A 225 -18.94 -2.60 -23.71
C LEU A 225 -19.86 -2.90 -24.90
N THR A 226 -21.11 -3.23 -24.60
CA THR A 226 -22.21 -3.41 -25.54
C THR A 226 -23.39 -2.56 -25.11
N LEU A 227 -24.45 -2.49 -25.95
CA LEU A 227 -25.69 -1.82 -25.56
C LEU A 227 -26.40 -2.50 -24.38
N GLY A 228 -26.09 -3.76 -24.11
CA GLY A 228 -26.62 -4.51 -22.97
C GLY A 228 -25.80 -4.35 -21.69
N SER A 229 -24.64 -3.68 -21.73
CA SER A 229 -23.80 -3.53 -20.54
C SER A 229 -24.47 -2.65 -19.49
N THR A 230 -24.52 -3.14 -18.26
CA THR A 230 -25.15 -2.50 -17.10
C THR A 230 -24.14 -1.85 -16.17
N ALA A 231 -24.59 -0.95 -15.31
CA ALA A 231 -23.73 -0.31 -14.31
C ALA A 231 -23.07 -1.32 -13.32
N PRO A 232 -23.76 -2.36 -12.81
CA PRO A 232 -23.14 -3.42 -12.01
C PRO A 232 -22.04 -4.20 -12.76
N GLU A 233 -22.22 -4.51 -14.04
CA GLU A 233 -21.17 -5.19 -14.83
C GLU A 233 -19.92 -4.32 -15.01
N VAL A 234 -20.11 -3.01 -15.29
CA VAL A 234 -18.98 -2.06 -15.36
C VAL A 234 -18.31 -1.91 -13.99
N PHE A 235 -19.09 -1.82 -12.91
CA PHE A 235 -18.54 -1.73 -11.56
C PHE A 235 -17.75 -3.00 -11.19
N ARG A 236 -18.25 -4.19 -11.55
CA ARG A 236 -17.52 -5.43 -11.39
C ARG A 236 -16.19 -5.41 -12.13
N ALA A 237 -16.19 -4.98 -13.40
CA ALA A 237 -14.95 -4.85 -14.18
C ALA A 237 -13.92 -3.92 -13.52
N LEU A 238 -14.38 -2.84 -12.88
CA LEU A 238 -13.50 -1.94 -12.12
C LEU A 238 -12.94 -2.60 -10.86
N VAL A 239 -13.72 -3.40 -10.14
CA VAL A 239 -13.24 -4.21 -9.00
C VAL A 239 -12.23 -5.25 -9.48
N GLU A 240 -12.52 -5.96 -10.57
CA GLU A 240 -11.60 -6.91 -11.19
C GLU A 240 -10.31 -6.24 -11.69
N ALA A 241 -10.38 -5.03 -12.25
CA ALA A 241 -9.22 -4.25 -12.68
C ALA A 241 -8.27 -3.97 -11.50
N THR A 242 -8.78 -3.60 -10.33
CA THR A 242 -7.95 -3.40 -9.13
C THR A 242 -7.29 -4.69 -8.67
N ALA A 243 -7.98 -5.82 -8.80
CA ALA A 243 -7.41 -7.13 -8.50
C ALA A 243 -6.36 -7.56 -9.54
N PHE A 244 -6.57 -7.29 -10.83
CA PHE A 244 -5.59 -7.56 -11.90
C PHE A 244 -4.34 -6.70 -11.75
N GLY A 245 -4.47 -5.42 -11.41
CA GLY A 245 -3.33 -4.57 -11.07
C GLY A 245 -2.53 -5.11 -9.88
N SER A 246 -3.23 -5.61 -8.86
CA SER A 246 -2.63 -6.30 -7.72
C SER A 246 -1.87 -7.56 -8.14
N ARG A 247 -2.45 -8.39 -9.01
CA ARG A 247 -1.81 -9.57 -9.56
C ARG A 247 -0.55 -9.21 -10.36
N ARG A 248 -0.59 -8.17 -11.16
CA ARG A 248 0.56 -7.69 -11.92
C ARG A 248 1.74 -7.32 -11.01
N ILE A 249 1.45 -6.69 -9.86
CA ILE A 249 2.47 -6.38 -8.85
C ILE A 249 3.07 -7.66 -8.26
N VAL A 250 2.24 -8.60 -7.82
CA VAL A 250 2.68 -9.87 -7.21
C VAL A 250 3.51 -10.68 -8.22
N GLU A 251 3.05 -10.82 -9.46
CA GLU A 251 3.78 -11.52 -10.52
C GLU A 251 5.12 -10.85 -10.84
N HIS A 252 5.14 -9.51 -10.90
CA HIS A 252 6.36 -8.75 -11.13
C HIS A 252 7.41 -8.98 -10.04
N MET A 253 6.99 -8.94 -8.77
CA MET A 253 7.87 -9.19 -7.63
C MET A 253 8.37 -10.65 -7.60
N LYS A 254 7.46 -11.63 -7.81
CA LYS A 254 7.82 -13.06 -7.90
C LYS A 254 8.75 -13.34 -9.07
N GLY A 255 8.52 -12.72 -10.22
CA GLY A 255 9.36 -12.86 -11.42
C GLY A 255 10.79 -12.38 -11.22
N GLN A 256 11.03 -11.49 -10.25
CA GLN A 256 12.36 -11.04 -9.85
C GLN A 256 12.94 -11.81 -8.66
N GLY A 257 12.27 -12.89 -8.23
CA GLY A 257 12.76 -13.84 -7.24
C GLY A 257 12.37 -13.52 -5.79
N LEU A 258 11.36 -12.69 -5.57
CA LEU A 258 10.77 -12.54 -4.25
C LEU A 258 9.74 -13.66 -3.99
N ARG A 259 9.80 -14.26 -2.81
CA ARG A 259 8.84 -15.25 -2.37
C ARG A 259 7.62 -14.56 -1.76
N ILE A 260 6.42 -14.86 -2.29
CA ILE A 260 5.15 -14.38 -1.76
C ILE A 260 4.22 -15.60 -1.63
N ASP A 261 3.95 -16.02 -0.41
CA ASP A 261 3.18 -17.23 -0.09
C ASP A 261 1.74 -16.88 0.34
N SER A 262 1.56 -15.71 0.97
CA SER A 262 0.26 -15.26 1.47
C SER A 262 0.17 -13.73 1.49
N VAL A 263 -1.07 -13.23 1.59
CA VAL A 263 -1.37 -11.79 1.67
C VAL A 263 -2.13 -11.50 2.95
N ASN A 264 -1.61 -10.58 3.76
CA ASN A 264 -2.32 -10.00 4.89
C ASN A 264 -2.90 -8.65 4.46
N ALA A 265 -4.22 -8.51 4.47
CA ALA A 265 -4.94 -7.30 4.08
C ALA A 265 -5.31 -6.47 5.31
N ILE A 266 -5.01 -5.17 5.26
CA ILE A 266 -5.39 -4.17 6.25
C ILE A 266 -6.00 -2.94 5.58
N GLY A 267 -6.59 -2.04 6.36
CA GLY A 267 -7.24 -0.84 5.85
C GLY A 267 -8.75 -1.00 5.71
N GLY A 268 -9.44 0.13 5.46
CA GLY A 268 -10.90 0.17 5.55
C GLY A 268 -11.64 -0.71 4.55
N ILE A 269 -11.10 -0.88 3.33
CA ILE A 269 -11.72 -1.70 2.28
C ILE A 269 -11.62 -3.20 2.64
N SER A 270 -10.50 -3.65 3.21
CA SER A 270 -10.35 -5.05 3.59
C SER A 270 -11.41 -5.54 4.57
N LYS A 271 -11.91 -4.64 5.42
CA LYS A 271 -12.94 -4.95 6.41
C LYS A 271 -14.36 -4.80 5.91
N LYS A 272 -14.60 -3.84 5.00
CA LYS A 272 -15.95 -3.41 4.62
C LYS A 272 -16.43 -3.97 3.29
N ALA A 273 -15.54 -4.57 2.49
CA ALA A 273 -15.86 -4.99 1.14
C ALA A 273 -15.52 -6.48 0.87
N PRO A 274 -16.29 -7.44 1.42
CA PRO A 274 -16.05 -8.88 1.22
C PRO A 274 -15.97 -9.29 -0.25
N PHE A 275 -16.80 -8.69 -1.11
CA PHE A 275 -16.79 -8.92 -2.56
C PHE A 275 -15.41 -8.60 -3.17
N VAL A 276 -14.84 -7.46 -2.81
CA VAL A 276 -13.51 -7.03 -3.28
C VAL A 276 -12.43 -8.00 -2.78
N MET A 277 -12.50 -8.43 -1.52
CA MET A 277 -11.54 -9.38 -0.95
C MET A 277 -11.61 -10.77 -1.59
N GLN A 278 -12.82 -11.26 -1.86
CA GLN A 278 -12.99 -12.53 -2.57
C GLN A 278 -12.49 -12.44 -4.01
N THR A 279 -12.83 -11.35 -4.73
CA THR A 279 -12.31 -11.11 -6.09
C THR A 279 -10.78 -11.07 -6.11
N LEU A 280 -10.18 -10.41 -5.13
CA LEU A 280 -8.72 -10.37 -4.99
C LEU A 280 -8.12 -11.77 -4.75
N ALA A 281 -8.72 -12.58 -3.88
CA ALA A 281 -8.29 -13.97 -3.63
C ALA A 281 -8.39 -14.83 -4.90
N ASP A 282 -9.52 -14.72 -5.62
CA ASP A 282 -9.78 -15.47 -6.85
C ASP A 282 -8.81 -15.10 -7.99
N VAL A 283 -8.52 -13.81 -8.15
CA VAL A 283 -7.60 -13.28 -9.18
C VAL A 283 -6.15 -13.62 -8.88
N LEU A 284 -5.72 -13.52 -7.62
CA LEU A 284 -4.36 -13.86 -7.20
C LEU A 284 -4.13 -15.37 -7.11
N ASP A 285 -5.20 -16.16 -7.08
CA ASP A 285 -5.20 -17.58 -6.76
C ASP A 285 -4.44 -17.90 -5.45
N MET A 286 -4.62 -17.01 -4.46
CA MET A 286 -3.94 -17.04 -3.16
C MET A 286 -4.90 -16.69 -2.04
N PRO A 287 -4.73 -17.27 -0.82
CA PRO A 287 -5.52 -16.87 0.34
C PRO A 287 -5.23 -15.41 0.74
N ILE A 288 -6.27 -14.67 1.03
CA ILE A 288 -6.20 -13.29 1.57
C ILE A 288 -6.70 -13.31 3.01
N ARG A 289 -5.84 -12.91 3.94
CA ARG A 289 -6.15 -12.83 5.38
C ARG A 289 -6.40 -11.41 5.80
N VAL A 290 -7.53 -11.15 6.42
CA VAL A 290 -7.86 -9.82 6.98
C VAL A 290 -7.45 -9.78 8.44
N VAL A 291 -6.59 -8.83 8.78
CA VAL A 291 -6.08 -8.65 10.15
C VAL A 291 -7.15 -7.99 11.01
N ARG A 292 -7.36 -8.49 12.24
CA ARG A 292 -8.42 -8.03 13.14
C ARG A 292 -8.27 -6.57 13.59
N SER A 293 -7.04 -6.14 13.91
CA SER A 293 -6.80 -4.77 14.37
C SER A 293 -7.20 -3.73 13.33
N GLU A 294 -7.99 -2.75 13.74
CA GLU A 294 -8.30 -1.56 12.92
C GLU A 294 -7.19 -0.51 12.99
N GLN A 295 -6.30 -0.60 13.99
CA GLN A 295 -5.25 0.36 14.29
C GLN A 295 -3.87 -0.29 14.12
N THR A 296 -3.64 -1.02 13.02
CA THR A 296 -2.40 -1.75 12.78
C THR A 296 -1.17 -0.85 12.77
N CYS A 297 -1.29 0.40 12.28
CA CYS A 297 -0.18 1.36 12.31
C CYS A 297 0.19 1.74 13.76
N ALA A 298 -0.79 2.02 14.60
CA ALA A 298 -0.56 2.32 16.01
C ALA A 298 -0.02 1.09 16.75
N LEU A 299 -0.51 -0.11 16.42
CA LEU A 299 -0.02 -1.36 17.00
C LEU A 299 1.45 -1.62 16.66
N GLY A 300 1.86 -1.45 15.40
CA GLY A 300 3.26 -1.58 15.00
C GLY A 300 4.17 -0.55 15.68
N ALA A 301 3.70 0.70 15.79
CA ALA A 301 4.41 1.73 16.54
C ALA A 301 4.56 1.36 18.03
N ALA A 302 3.52 0.81 18.66
CA ALA A 302 3.57 0.33 20.05
C ALA A 302 4.53 -0.84 20.23
N MET A 303 4.63 -1.75 19.26
CA MET A 303 5.58 -2.85 19.28
C MET A 303 7.02 -2.33 19.27
N PHE A 304 7.36 -1.38 18.40
CA PHE A 304 8.69 -0.76 18.39
C PHE A 304 8.97 0.04 19.67
N ALA A 305 7.98 0.75 20.20
CA ALA A 305 8.11 1.44 21.47
C ALA A 305 8.42 0.47 22.64
N ALA A 306 7.78 -0.71 22.64
CA ALA A 306 8.03 -1.75 23.64
C ALA A 306 9.44 -2.33 23.54
N VAL A 307 9.98 -2.47 22.32
CA VAL A 307 11.38 -2.89 22.11
C VAL A 307 12.34 -1.78 22.57
N ALA A 308 12.11 -0.53 22.17
CA ALA A 308 12.93 0.61 22.58
C ALA A 308 12.93 0.82 24.11
N ALA A 309 11.83 0.50 24.78
CA ALA A 309 11.71 0.54 26.23
C ALA A 309 12.33 -0.69 26.96
N GLY A 310 12.85 -1.68 26.21
CA GLY A 310 13.43 -2.90 26.76
C GLY A 310 12.41 -3.89 27.33
N ILE A 311 11.10 -3.75 26.98
CA ILE A 311 10.05 -4.70 27.40
C ILE A 311 10.21 -6.02 26.64
N TYR A 312 10.56 -5.95 25.36
CA TYR A 312 10.90 -7.10 24.53
C TYR A 312 12.31 -6.97 23.98
N PRO A 313 13.04 -8.08 23.79
CA PRO A 313 14.42 -8.05 23.31
C PRO A 313 14.53 -7.60 21.83
N ASP A 314 13.51 -7.88 21.05
CA ASP A 314 13.43 -7.54 19.62
C ASP A 314 11.99 -7.48 19.13
N ILE A 315 11.82 -7.04 17.88
CA ILE A 315 10.50 -6.88 17.25
C ILE A 315 9.80 -8.23 16.99
N SER A 316 10.54 -9.32 16.85
CA SER A 316 9.97 -10.65 16.65
C SER A 316 9.23 -11.11 17.92
N GLU A 317 9.85 -10.93 19.08
CA GLU A 317 9.22 -11.24 20.37
C GLU A 317 8.05 -10.28 20.66
N ALA A 318 8.18 -8.99 20.36
CA ALA A 318 7.08 -8.05 20.49
C ALA A 318 5.88 -8.47 19.59
N THR A 319 6.14 -8.87 18.36
CA THR A 319 5.08 -9.32 17.42
C THR A 319 4.38 -10.59 17.93
N LYS A 320 5.09 -11.55 18.50
CA LYS A 320 4.49 -12.77 19.07
C LYS A 320 3.49 -12.48 20.20
N HIS A 321 3.79 -11.47 21.03
CA HIS A 321 2.99 -11.14 22.19
C HIS A 321 1.94 -10.07 21.95
N MET A 322 2.16 -9.17 21.02
CA MET A 322 1.30 -8.02 20.73
C MET A 322 0.61 -8.12 19.37
N GLY A 323 0.97 -9.09 18.52
CA GLY A 323 0.44 -9.25 17.17
C GLY A 323 -1.07 -9.41 17.13
N SER A 324 -1.68 -8.95 16.04
CA SER A 324 -3.12 -9.05 15.84
C SER A 324 -3.50 -10.38 15.21
N ASP A 325 -4.60 -10.96 15.67
CA ASP A 325 -5.22 -12.14 15.05
C ASP A 325 -5.75 -11.84 13.64
N ILE A 326 -6.05 -12.91 12.92
CA ILE A 326 -6.80 -12.87 11.67
C ILE A 326 -8.31 -12.86 11.99
N GLU A 327 -9.04 -11.93 11.39
CA GLU A 327 -10.49 -11.78 11.52
C GLU A 327 -11.25 -12.61 10.49
N ALA A 328 -10.76 -12.61 9.26
CA ALA A 328 -11.36 -13.34 8.14
C ALA A 328 -10.29 -13.83 7.18
N GLU A 329 -10.58 -14.94 6.50
CA GLU A 329 -9.72 -15.48 5.45
C GLU A 329 -10.56 -15.80 4.21
N TYR A 330 -10.17 -15.27 3.05
CA TYR A 330 -10.80 -15.51 1.75
C TYR A 330 -9.95 -16.49 0.97
N GLN A 331 -10.50 -17.68 0.76
CA GLN A 331 -9.86 -18.71 -0.08
C GLN A 331 -10.24 -18.50 -1.54
N PRO A 332 -9.33 -18.75 -2.50
CA PRO A 332 -9.62 -18.61 -3.91
C PRO A 332 -10.63 -19.69 -4.37
N ASP A 333 -11.64 -19.27 -5.13
CA ASP A 333 -12.50 -20.17 -5.88
C ASP A 333 -11.80 -20.57 -7.18
N LYS A 334 -11.39 -21.83 -7.26
CA LYS A 334 -10.64 -22.36 -8.42
C LYS A 334 -11.38 -22.25 -9.75
N LYS A 335 -12.72 -22.30 -9.76
CA LYS A 335 -13.50 -22.12 -10.99
C LYS A 335 -13.42 -20.68 -11.47
N ARG A 336 -13.57 -19.72 -10.56
CA ARG A 336 -13.42 -18.28 -10.86
C ARG A 336 -11.99 -17.94 -11.23
N SER A 337 -10.99 -18.49 -10.53
CA SER A 337 -9.57 -18.28 -10.87
C SER A 337 -9.27 -18.67 -12.32
N LEU A 338 -9.84 -19.77 -12.84
CA LEU A 338 -9.67 -20.16 -14.25
C LEU A 338 -10.30 -19.15 -15.24
N VAL A 339 -11.42 -18.54 -14.90
CA VAL A 339 -12.02 -17.48 -15.72
C VAL A 339 -11.14 -16.22 -15.65
N TYR A 340 -10.68 -15.88 -14.45
CA TYR A 340 -9.81 -14.71 -14.26
C TYR A 340 -8.45 -14.84 -14.95
N GLU A 341 -7.93 -16.04 -15.15
CA GLU A 341 -6.75 -16.27 -16.02
C GLU A 341 -6.96 -15.75 -17.44
N LYS A 342 -8.17 -15.96 -18.00
CA LYS A 342 -8.49 -15.51 -19.36
C LYS A 342 -8.74 -13.99 -19.40
N LEU A 343 -9.46 -13.46 -18.40
CA LEU A 343 -9.70 -12.02 -18.29
C LEU A 343 -8.41 -11.24 -18.01
N TYR A 344 -7.50 -11.80 -17.22
CA TYR A 344 -6.20 -11.19 -16.96
C TYR A 344 -5.36 -11.05 -18.23
N LYS A 345 -5.40 -12.03 -19.14
CA LYS A 345 -4.75 -11.91 -20.46
C LYS A 345 -5.34 -10.75 -21.26
N LYS A 346 -6.68 -10.59 -21.25
CA LYS A 346 -7.33 -9.44 -21.89
C LYS A 346 -6.96 -8.12 -21.23
N TYR A 347 -6.86 -8.10 -19.89
CA TYR A 347 -6.36 -6.93 -19.15
C TYR A 347 -4.93 -6.55 -19.59
N LEU A 348 -4.02 -7.51 -19.75
CA LEU A 348 -2.65 -7.25 -20.21
C LEU A 348 -2.60 -6.72 -21.65
N GLU A 349 -3.46 -7.22 -22.57
CA GLU A 349 -3.54 -6.68 -23.93
C GLU A 349 -4.14 -5.25 -23.95
N LEU A 350 -5.16 -4.99 -23.14
CA LEU A 350 -5.72 -3.65 -22.98
C LEU A 350 -4.68 -2.69 -22.38
N ALA A 351 -3.85 -3.16 -21.45
CA ALA A 351 -2.74 -2.41 -20.85
C ALA A 351 -1.71 -1.99 -21.91
N LYS A 352 -1.28 -2.91 -22.79
CA LYS A 352 -0.38 -2.61 -23.92
C LYS A 352 -0.99 -1.58 -24.87
N PHE A 353 -2.25 -1.74 -25.19
CA PHE A 353 -2.96 -0.80 -26.07
C PHE A 353 -3.03 0.61 -25.45
N ALA A 354 -3.36 0.71 -24.17
CA ALA A 354 -3.40 1.98 -23.46
C ALA A 354 -2.00 2.65 -23.38
N GLU A 355 -0.94 1.89 -23.18
CA GLU A 355 0.44 2.40 -23.24
C GLU A 355 0.74 2.99 -24.64
N ILE A 356 0.43 2.30 -25.72
CA ILE A 356 0.64 2.78 -27.09
C ILE A 356 -0.08 4.11 -27.34
N ILE A 357 -1.37 4.20 -27.03
CA ILE A 357 -2.16 5.42 -27.25
C ILE A 357 -1.59 6.61 -26.48
N ASN A 358 -1.14 6.40 -25.25
CA ASN A 358 -0.61 7.49 -24.44
C ASN A 358 0.77 7.99 -24.93
N TYR A 359 1.55 7.16 -25.62
CA TYR A 359 2.89 7.53 -26.12
C TYR A 359 2.93 7.96 -27.60
N THR A 360 1.89 7.67 -28.41
CA THR A 360 1.83 8.10 -29.81
C THR A 360 1.48 9.58 -29.98
N ASN A 361 1.17 10.29 -28.90
CA ASN A 361 0.81 11.71 -28.92
C ASN A 361 1.94 12.63 -28.41
N HIS A 362 3.15 12.11 -28.30
CA HIS A 362 4.39 12.83 -27.96
C HIS A 362 5.48 12.42 -28.95
#